data_1032d106f2aba6000db5add63b516839
#
_entry.id   1032d106f2aba6000db5add63b516839
#
_cell.length_a   1.000
_cell.length_b   1.000
_cell.length_c   1.000
_cell.angle_alpha   90.00
_cell.angle_beta   90.00
_cell.angle_gamma   90.00
#
_symmetry.space_group_name_H-M   'P 1'
#
loop_
_entity.id
_entity.type
_entity.pdbx_description
1 polymer ?
#
loop_
_entity_poly.entity_id
_entity_poly.type
_entity_poly.pdbx_seq_one_letter_code
_entity_poly.pdbx_strand_id
1 'polypeptide(L)'
;MRHIFIALALSVGLSAGLAVPVAAKDADQKAIEAIITDQIAAFQADDFARAFSFASPTIKGLFGTPQNFGAMVQRGYPMVYRPNSVRILELREVDGRLWQRVMVTDPAGATHLLDYQVIETPEGWQINAVQLLPQSGVGA
;
A
#
# COMPACT_ATOMS: atom_id res chain seq x y z
N MET A 1 -51.96 4.73 -48.73
CA MET A 1 -51.30 5.63 -47.77
C MET A 1 -50.49 4.85 -46.80
N ARG A 2 -49.23 5.13 -46.79
CA ARG A 2 -48.31 4.41 -45.95
C ARG A 2 -47.78 5.33 -44.88
N HIS A 3 -48.00 4.95 -43.67
CA HIS A 3 -47.38 5.67 -42.54
C HIS A 3 -46.08 4.99 -42.20
N ILE A 4 -45.02 5.71 -42.41
CA ILE A 4 -43.71 5.25 -41.99
C ILE A 4 -43.52 5.76 -40.58
N PHE A 5 -43.54 4.84 -39.64
CA PHE A 5 -43.15 5.16 -38.28
C PHE A 5 -41.65 5.04 -38.21
N ILE A 6 -40.98 6.16 -38.16
CA ILE A 6 -39.60 6.21 -37.82
C ILE A 6 -39.55 6.02 -36.31
N ALA A 7 -39.19 4.83 -35.91
CA ALA A 7 -38.87 4.60 -34.52
C ALA A 7 -37.57 5.36 -34.24
N LEU A 8 -37.68 6.46 -33.55
CA LEU A 8 -36.56 7.17 -33.02
C LEU A 8 -36.01 6.29 -31.90
N ALA A 9 -35.00 5.53 -32.21
CA ALA A 9 -34.25 4.83 -31.19
C ALA A 9 -33.53 5.90 -30.35
N LEU A 10 -34.11 6.17 -29.21
CA LEU A 10 -33.43 6.96 -28.20
C LEU A 10 -32.27 6.13 -27.71
N SER A 11 -31.13 6.36 -28.29
CA SER A 11 -29.89 5.83 -27.69
C SER A 11 -29.67 6.62 -26.41
N VAL A 12 -30.16 6.06 -25.32
CA VAL A 12 -29.71 6.49 -24.00
C VAL A 12 -28.25 6.20 -23.95
N GLY A 13 -27.45 7.20 -24.16
CA GLY A 13 -26.04 7.13 -23.90
C GLY A 13 -25.88 6.84 -22.43
N LEU A 14 -25.63 5.57 -22.14
CA LEU A 14 -25.23 5.17 -20.81
C LEU A 14 -23.85 5.76 -20.61
N SER A 15 -23.80 6.93 -20.00
CA SER A 15 -22.54 7.40 -19.44
C SER A 15 -22.20 6.44 -18.33
N ALA A 16 -21.40 5.42 -18.69
CA ALA A 16 -20.82 4.53 -17.71
C ALA A 16 -19.94 5.40 -16.82
N GLY A 17 -20.45 5.76 -15.66
CA GLY A 17 -19.60 6.26 -14.61
C GLY A 17 -18.47 5.28 -14.43
N LEU A 18 -17.23 5.78 -14.35
CA LEU A 18 -16.03 4.97 -14.14
C LEU A 18 -16.05 4.38 -12.72
N ALA A 19 -17.07 3.60 -12.40
CA ALA A 19 -17.07 2.83 -11.17
C ALA A 19 -16.12 1.64 -11.37
N VAL A 20 -15.02 1.64 -10.65
CA VAL A 20 -14.10 0.50 -10.59
C VAL A 20 -14.87 -0.67 -9.98
N PRO A 21 -14.93 -1.83 -10.64
CA PRO A 21 -15.59 -3.01 -10.08
C PRO A 21 -15.06 -3.34 -8.69
N VAL A 22 -15.91 -3.79 -7.78
CA VAL A 22 -15.54 -4.19 -6.42
C VAL A 22 -14.42 -5.22 -6.45
N ALA A 23 -14.47 -6.19 -7.39
CA ALA A 23 -13.44 -7.20 -7.55
C ALA A 23 -12.06 -6.62 -7.88
N ALA A 24 -12.00 -5.53 -8.67
CA ALA A 24 -10.72 -4.87 -8.99
C ALA A 24 -10.17 -4.13 -7.78
N LYS A 25 -11.03 -3.49 -6.97
CA LYS A 25 -10.60 -2.84 -5.71
C LYS A 25 -10.09 -3.87 -4.71
N ASP A 26 -10.76 -5.00 -4.59
CA ASP A 26 -10.33 -6.08 -3.71
C ASP A 26 -9.00 -6.67 -4.15
N ALA A 27 -8.78 -6.83 -5.47
CA ALA A 27 -7.53 -7.31 -6.01
C ALA A 27 -6.38 -6.34 -5.73
N ASP A 28 -6.60 -5.02 -5.89
CA ASP A 28 -5.62 -3.99 -5.59
C ASP A 28 -5.30 -3.96 -4.11
N GLN A 29 -6.30 -4.05 -3.25
CA GLN A 29 -6.10 -4.08 -1.81
C GLN A 29 -5.27 -5.29 -1.38
N LYS A 30 -5.57 -6.47 -1.91
CA LYS A 30 -4.79 -7.68 -1.64
C LYS A 30 -3.35 -7.56 -2.14
N ALA A 31 -3.15 -6.98 -3.32
CA ALA A 31 -1.81 -6.75 -3.86
C ALA A 31 -1.00 -5.79 -2.99
N ILE A 32 -1.63 -4.72 -2.50
CA ILE A 32 -1.00 -3.77 -1.59
C ILE A 32 -0.63 -4.43 -0.27
N GLU A 33 -1.55 -5.19 0.32
CA GLU A 33 -1.28 -5.94 1.54
C GLU A 33 -0.11 -6.91 1.35
N ALA A 34 -0.07 -7.59 0.20
CA ALA A 34 0.96 -8.57 -0.10
C ALA A 34 2.36 -7.95 -0.15
N ILE A 35 2.54 -6.82 -0.83
CA ILE A 35 3.86 -6.19 -0.91
C ILE A 35 4.37 -5.75 0.47
N ILE A 36 3.48 -5.30 1.33
CA ILE A 36 3.85 -4.86 2.69
C ILE A 36 4.25 -6.08 3.53
N THR A 37 3.41 -7.11 3.56
CA THR A 37 3.69 -8.31 4.34
C THR A 37 4.90 -9.08 3.81
N ASP A 38 5.07 -9.12 2.49
CA ASP A 38 6.23 -9.77 1.88
C ASP A 38 7.52 -8.99 2.14
N GLN A 39 7.47 -7.66 2.15
CA GLN A 39 8.63 -6.86 2.54
C GLN A 39 9.04 -7.11 3.98
N ILE A 40 8.07 -7.14 4.89
CA ILE A 40 8.34 -7.43 6.31
C ILE A 40 8.92 -8.84 6.47
N ALA A 41 8.38 -9.81 5.76
CA ALA A 41 8.92 -11.17 5.76
C ALA A 41 10.38 -11.22 5.24
N ALA A 42 10.68 -10.43 4.22
CA ALA A 42 12.04 -10.32 3.70
C ALA A 42 13.00 -9.73 4.73
N PHE A 43 12.59 -8.72 5.48
CA PHE A 43 13.39 -8.19 6.60
C PHE A 43 13.61 -9.23 7.67
N GLN A 44 12.61 -10.03 8.01
CA GLN A 44 12.76 -11.09 9.01
C GLN A 44 13.73 -12.18 8.57
N ALA A 45 13.88 -12.37 7.26
CA ALA A 45 14.84 -13.31 6.68
C ALA A 45 16.19 -12.65 6.38
N ASP A 46 16.39 -11.39 6.73
CA ASP A 46 17.56 -10.59 6.37
C ASP A 46 17.83 -10.55 4.86
N ASP A 47 16.76 -10.69 4.08
CA ASP A 47 16.83 -10.60 2.63
C ASP A 47 16.59 -9.15 2.19
N PHE A 48 17.61 -8.33 2.32
CA PHE A 48 17.50 -6.90 2.02
C PHE A 48 17.31 -6.64 0.53
N ALA A 49 17.85 -7.48 -0.33
CA ALA A 49 17.64 -7.35 -1.78
C ALA A 49 16.15 -7.51 -2.12
N ARG A 50 15.51 -8.51 -1.56
CA ARG A 50 14.07 -8.73 -1.76
C ARG A 50 13.25 -7.60 -1.13
N ALA A 51 13.56 -7.22 0.10
CA ALA A 51 12.86 -6.11 0.77
C ALA A 51 12.94 -4.82 -0.04
N PHE A 52 14.12 -4.53 -0.60
CA PHE A 52 14.36 -3.35 -1.41
C PHE A 52 13.60 -3.40 -2.75
N SER A 53 13.33 -4.57 -3.27
CA SER A 53 12.58 -4.73 -4.52
C SER A 53 11.15 -4.20 -4.43
N PHE A 54 10.55 -4.17 -3.25
CA PHE A 54 9.21 -3.62 -3.03
C PHE A 54 9.18 -2.10 -2.91
N ALA A 55 10.33 -1.45 -2.84
CA ALA A 55 10.43 0.00 -2.75
C ALA A 55 10.26 0.65 -4.11
N SER A 56 9.68 1.85 -4.12
CA SER A 56 9.50 2.64 -5.34
C SER A 56 10.84 3.09 -5.93
N PRO A 57 10.86 3.52 -7.21
CA PRO A 57 12.06 4.10 -7.79
C PRO A 57 12.63 5.27 -6.99
N THR A 58 11.77 6.10 -6.41
CA THR A 58 12.20 7.23 -5.56
C THR A 58 12.96 6.73 -4.34
N ILE A 59 12.43 5.74 -3.64
CA ILE A 59 13.09 5.16 -2.46
C ILE A 59 14.39 4.47 -2.86
N LYS A 60 14.38 3.71 -3.96
CA LYS A 60 15.58 3.06 -4.46
C LYS A 60 16.69 4.07 -4.78
N GLY A 61 16.32 5.19 -5.42
CA GLY A 61 17.26 6.26 -5.70
C GLY A 61 17.81 6.94 -4.45
N LEU A 62 16.97 7.09 -3.42
CA LEU A 62 17.35 7.75 -2.18
C LEU A 62 18.37 6.93 -1.38
N PHE A 63 18.19 5.62 -1.27
CA PHE A 63 19.08 4.75 -0.48
C PHE A 63 20.20 4.12 -1.31
N GLY A 64 20.00 3.95 -2.59
CA GLY A 64 20.99 3.47 -3.54
C GLY A 64 21.20 1.97 -3.54
N THR A 65 21.30 1.34 -2.37
CA THR A 65 21.55 -0.10 -2.22
C THR A 65 20.62 -0.75 -1.22
N PRO A 66 20.37 -2.07 -1.37
CA PRO A 66 19.62 -2.83 -0.36
C PRO A 66 20.24 -2.76 1.04
N GLN A 67 21.56 -2.72 1.13
CA GLN A 67 22.28 -2.67 2.40
C GLN A 67 22.02 -1.35 3.13
N ASN A 68 22.07 -0.23 2.41
CA ASN A 68 21.74 1.08 2.99
C ASN A 68 20.31 1.15 3.44
N PHE A 69 19.40 0.62 2.61
CA PHE A 69 17.98 0.55 2.94
C PHE A 69 17.73 -0.29 4.20
N GLY A 70 18.34 -1.48 4.25
CA GLY A 70 18.24 -2.37 5.41
C GLY A 70 18.79 -1.75 6.69
N ALA A 71 19.92 -1.06 6.60
CA ALA A 71 20.52 -0.37 7.75
C ALA A 71 19.59 0.73 8.28
N MET A 72 18.93 1.47 7.38
CA MET A 72 17.97 2.50 7.76
C MET A 72 16.78 1.90 8.50
N VAL A 73 16.24 0.79 7.99
CA VAL A 73 15.09 0.14 8.61
C VAL A 73 15.44 -0.43 9.98
N GLN A 74 16.62 -1.04 10.11
CA GLN A 74 17.08 -1.55 11.41
C GLN A 74 17.17 -0.45 12.47
N ARG A 75 17.60 0.75 12.08
CA ARG A 75 17.78 1.88 13.01
C ARG A 75 16.52 2.68 13.24
N GLY A 76 15.78 2.98 12.15
CA GLY A 76 14.63 3.86 12.21
C GLY A 76 13.29 3.16 12.43
N TYR A 77 13.21 1.90 12.05
CA TYR A 77 11.98 1.11 12.11
C TYR A 77 12.24 -0.29 12.67
N PRO A 78 12.83 -0.40 13.88
CA PRO A 78 13.17 -1.72 14.43
C PRO A 78 11.95 -2.63 14.59
N MET A 79 10.75 -2.07 14.81
CA MET A 79 9.51 -2.81 14.90
C MET A 79 9.11 -3.45 13.56
N VAL A 80 9.51 -2.84 12.43
CA VAL A 80 9.27 -3.38 11.08
C VAL A 80 10.30 -4.47 10.76
N TYR A 81 11.52 -4.27 11.20
CA TYR A 81 12.60 -5.22 11.00
C TYR A 81 12.38 -6.54 11.75
N ARG A 82 11.89 -6.45 12.98
CA ARG A 82 11.61 -7.61 13.84
C ARG A 82 10.29 -7.46 14.58
N PRO A 83 9.15 -7.56 13.86
CA PRO A 83 7.85 -7.51 14.51
C PRO A 83 7.55 -8.83 15.21
N ASN A 84 6.77 -8.74 16.29
CA ASN A 84 6.14 -9.92 16.89
C ASN A 84 4.86 -10.28 16.11
N SER A 85 4.08 -9.27 15.73
CA SER A 85 2.90 -9.46 14.90
C SER A 85 2.63 -8.23 14.03
N VAL A 86 1.94 -8.46 12.91
CA VAL A 86 1.58 -7.42 11.95
C VAL A 86 0.08 -7.53 11.67
N ARG A 87 -0.61 -6.41 11.70
CA ARG A 87 -2.03 -6.34 11.40
C ARG A 87 -2.27 -5.24 10.36
N ILE A 88 -2.86 -5.62 9.24
CA ILE A 88 -3.25 -4.69 8.20
C ILE A 88 -4.59 -4.05 8.61
N LEU A 89 -4.62 -2.73 8.62
CA LEU A 89 -5.80 -1.94 8.96
C LEU A 89 -6.42 -1.34 7.70
N GLU A 90 -6.91 -0.09 7.75
CA GLU A 90 -7.61 0.52 6.63
C GLU A 90 -6.68 1.04 5.54
N LEU A 91 -7.13 0.92 4.30
CA LEU A 91 -6.57 1.57 3.13
C LEU A 91 -7.37 2.84 2.85
N ARG A 92 -6.69 3.98 2.74
CA ARG A 92 -7.34 5.28 2.57
C ARG A 92 -6.71 6.04 1.42
N GLU A 93 -7.53 6.81 0.72
CA GLU A 93 -7.06 7.81 -0.23
C GLU A 93 -7.08 9.18 0.44
N VAL A 94 -5.93 9.85 0.45
CA VAL A 94 -5.77 11.19 1.02
C VAL A 94 -5.01 12.05 0.01
N ASP A 95 -5.65 13.11 -0.47
CA ASP A 95 -5.07 14.02 -1.47
C ASP A 95 -4.55 13.30 -2.73
N GLY A 96 -5.30 12.32 -3.21
CA GLY A 96 -4.97 11.54 -4.39
C GLY A 96 -3.90 10.47 -4.16
N ARG A 97 -3.47 10.25 -2.92
CA ARG A 97 -2.46 9.25 -2.57
C ARG A 97 -3.08 8.15 -1.73
N LEU A 98 -2.62 6.92 -1.96
CA LEU A 98 -3.08 5.76 -1.21
C LEU A 98 -2.17 5.50 -0.02
N TRP A 99 -2.78 5.36 1.13
CA TRP A 99 -2.10 5.07 2.39
C TRP A 99 -2.70 3.83 3.04
N GLN A 100 -1.86 2.84 3.27
CA GLN A 100 -2.25 1.62 3.99
C GLN A 100 -1.80 1.73 5.42
N ARG A 101 -2.74 1.74 6.36
CA ARG A 101 -2.42 1.72 7.77
C ARG A 101 -2.10 0.30 8.22
N VAL A 102 -1.07 0.20 9.03
CA VAL A 102 -0.56 -1.07 9.53
C VAL A 102 -0.26 -0.92 11.03
N MET A 103 -0.66 -1.89 11.82
CA MET A 103 -0.29 -1.98 13.22
C MET A 103 0.74 -3.08 13.40
N VAL A 104 1.84 -2.72 14.02
CA VAL A 104 2.93 -3.67 14.34
C VAL A 104 3.06 -3.75 15.84
N THR A 105 3.12 -4.97 16.36
CA THR A 105 3.45 -5.22 17.77
C THR A 105 4.90 -5.66 17.81
N ASP A 106 5.72 -5.01 18.61
CA ASP A 106 7.13 -5.36 18.76
C ASP A 106 7.32 -6.54 19.74
N PRO A 107 8.53 -7.10 19.84
CA PRO A 107 8.79 -8.21 20.74
C PRO A 107 8.54 -7.91 22.23
N ALA A 108 8.57 -6.63 22.62
CA ALA A 108 8.28 -6.21 23.98
C ALA A 108 6.77 -6.04 24.24
N GLY A 109 5.95 -6.23 23.22
CA GLY A 109 4.49 -6.11 23.32
C GLY A 109 3.95 -4.70 23.06
N ALA A 110 4.79 -3.74 22.75
CA ALA A 110 4.34 -2.39 22.40
C ALA A 110 3.77 -2.36 20.98
N THR A 111 2.69 -1.60 20.79
CA THR A 111 2.07 -1.44 19.48
C THR A 111 2.52 -0.16 18.82
N HIS A 112 2.72 -0.23 17.50
CA HIS A 112 3.12 0.89 16.66
C HIS A 112 2.18 0.99 15.48
N LEU A 113 1.74 2.21 15.16
CA LEU A 113 0.94 2.47 13.97
C LEU A 113 1.81 3.10 12.89
N LEU A 114 1.72 2.55 11.69
CA LEU A 114 2.45 3.04 10.53
C LEU A 114 1.48 3.31 9.39
N ASP A 115 1.83 4.28 8.55
CA ASP A 115 1.16 4.54 7.29
C ASP A 115 2.13 4.29 6.14
N TYR A 116 1.76 3.37 5.28
CA TYR A 116 2.50 3.04 4.07
C TYR A 116 1.88 3.75 2.88
N GLN A 117 2.61 4.66 2.27
CA GLN A 117 2.19 5.21 0.98
C GLN A 117 2.58 4.24 -0.12
N VAL A 118 1.60 3.85 -0.93
CA VAL A 118 1.83 2.92 -2.04
C VAL A 118 1.47 3.59 -3.36
N ILE A 119 2.25 3.26 -4.38
CA ILE A 119 2.04 3.76 -5.74
C ILE A 119 2.01 2.61 -6.71
N GLU A 120 1.23 2.76 -7.78
CA GLU A 120 1.23 1.82 -8.88
C GLU A 120 2.31 2.20 -9.88
N THR A 121 3.12 1.22 -10.26
CA THR A 121 4.20 1.38 -11.24
C THR A 121 4.04 0.32 -12.33
N PRO A 122 4.82 0.39 -13.45
CA PRO A 122 4.80 -0.68 -14.43
C PRO A 122 5.15 -2.06 -13.89
N GLU A 123 5.87 -2.13 -12.75
CA GLU A 123 6.19 -3.38 -12.07
C GLU A 123 5.17 -3.75 -10.98
N GLY A 124 4.04 -3.05 -10.91
CA GLY A 124 2.99 -3.28 -9.91
C GLY A 124 3.03 -2.28 -8.77
N TRP A 125 2.39 -2.62 -7.66
CA TRP A 125 2.35 -1.76 -6.49
C TRP A 125 3.71 -1.75 -5.79
N GLN A 126 4.15 -0.55 -5.38
CA GLN A 126 5.42 -0.36 -4.68
C GLN A 126 5.26 0.62 -3.52
N ILE A 127 6.10 0.47 -2.52
CA ILE A 127 6.08 1.30 -1.30
C ILE A 127 6.91 2.56 -1.56
N ASN A 128 6.27 3.72 -1.43
CA ASN A 128 6.88 5.01 -1.71
C ASN A 128 7.23 5.82 -0.47
N ALA A 129 6.59 5.54 0.65
CA ALA A 129 6.88 6.18 1.93
C ALA A 129 6.31 5.35 3.07
N VAL A 130 6.93 5.47 4.23
CA VAL A 130 6.40 4.90 5.47
C VAL A 130 6.51 5.97 6.54
N GLN A 131 5.39 6.24 7.21
CA GLN A 131 5.33 7.16 8.32
C GLN A 131 5.03 6.41 9.60
N LEU A 132 5.85 6.63 10.61
CA LEU A 132 5.54 6.17 11.96
C LEU A 132 4.60 7.20 12.59
N LEU A 133 3.40 6.77 12.93
CA LEU A 133 2.42 7.65 13.53
C LEU A 133 2.72 7.86 15.02
N PRO A 134 2.55 9.07 15.53
CA PRO A 134 2.70 9.29 16.97
C PRO A 134 1.65 8.51 17.73
N GLN A 135 2.07 7.86 18.83
CA GLN A 135 1.12 7.23 19.73
C GLN A 135 0.41 8.35 20.50
N SER A 136 -0.86 8.54 20.14
CA SER A 136 -1.66 9.59 20.75
C SER A 136 -1.83 9.32 22.23
N GLY A 137 -1.20 10.11 23.06
CA GLY A 137 -1.54 10.39 24.44
C GLY A 137 -1.92 9.23 25.34
N VAL A 138 -1.69 8.03 24.91
CA VAL A 138 -2.20 6.83 25.56
C VAL A 138 -1.39 6.46 26.79
N GLY A 139 -0.25 7.08 26.96
CA GLY A 139 0.54 6.91 28.16
C GLY A 139 0.05 7.76 29.34
N ALA A 140 -0.97 8.48 29.09
CA ALA A 140 -1.56 9.26 30.17
C ALA A 140 -2.38 8.40 31.10
#